data_0ec14bb8aad159c9ff0a90d5b2b91327
#
_entry.id   0ec14bb8aad159c9ff0a90d5b2b91327
#
_cell.length_a   1.000
_cell.length_b   1.000
_cell.length_c   1.000
_cell.angle_alpha   90.00
_cell.angle_beta   90.00
_cell.angle_gamma   90.00
#
_symmetry.space_group_name_H-M   'P 1'
#
loop_
_entity.id
_entity.type
_entity.pdbx_description
1 polymer ?
#
loop_
_entity_poly.entity_id
_entity_poly.type
_entity_poly.pdbx_seq_one_letter_code
_entity_poly.pdbx_strand_id
1 'polypeptide(L)'
;MDRCRHFGPLYIQKPFYPEGESHPHIYILHPPGGIVSGDELNVNIRIGPEAGGLITTPGASRFYNAAAGAPEQKQTIEIEVAENAYLEWFPMETIVFDGARVDLSTKISLASNSSVCFWDICCMGLPAVSYTHLRAHETHPNIVC
;
A
#
# COMPACT_ATOMS: atom_id res chain seq x y z
N MET A 1 14.85 -12.70 -6.54
CA MET A 1 14.26 -11.38 -6.91
C MET A 1 14.94 -10.87 -8.16
N ASP A 2 14.25 -10.85 -9.28
CA ASP A 2 14.89 -10.61 -10.59
C ASP A 2 15.09 -9.14 -10.89
N ARG A 3 14.18 -8.28 -10.49
CA ARG A 3 14.25 -6.85 -10.84
C ARG A 3 13.49 -5.98 -9.86
N CYS A 4 14.17 -4.98 -9.33
CA CYS A 4 13.57 -3.90 -8.55
C CYS A 4 13.89 -2.56 -9.19
N ARG A 5 12.89 -1.72 -9.38
CA ARG A 5 13.06 -0.34 -9.84
C ARG A 5 12.18 0.56 -8.98
N HIS A 6 12.73 1.64 -8.53
CA HIS A 6 11.97 2.70 -7.86
C HIS A 6 12.36 4.06 -8.43
N PHE A 7 11.43 4.98 -8.37
CA PHE A 7 11.60 6.36 -8.82
C PHE A 7 10.86 7.29 -7.86
N GLY A 8 11.38 8.48 -7.66
CA GLY A 8 10.78 9.45 -6.74
C GLY A 8 10.95 9.07 -5.27
N PRO A 9 9.91 9.32 -4.45
CA PRO A 9 10.02 9.17 -2.99
C PRO A 9 9.93 7.73 -2.49
N LEU A 10 9.48 6.77 -3.32
CA LEU A 10 9.40 5.37 -2.93
C LEU A 10 10.77 4.69 -3.06
N TYR A 11 11.11 3.88 -2.08
CA TYR A 11 12.36 3.12 -2.02
C TYR A 11 12.09 1.66 -1.66
N ILE A 12 12.73 0.73 -2.35
CA ILE A 12 12.64 -0.69 -2.05
C ILE A 12 13.92 -1.12 -1.37
N GLN A 13 13.79 -1.63 -0.15
CA GLN A 13 14.91 -2.11 0.63
C GLN A 13 15.41 -3.46 0.11
N LYS A 14 16.69 -3.74 0.35
CA LYS A 14 17.28 -5.05 0.05
C LYS A 14 16.48 -6.16 0.73
N PRO A 15 16.11 -7.24 0.02
CA PRO A 15 15.34 -8.34 0.60
C PRO A 15 16.04 -8.99 1.80
N PHE A 16 15.24 -9.43 2.76
CA PHE A 16 15.64 -10.28 3.88
C PHE A 16 15.13 -11.70 3.63
N TYR A 17 15.76 -12.67 4.25
CA TYR A 17 15.43 -14.09 4.07
C TYR A 17 15.32 -14.82 5.43
N PRO A 18 14.44 -14.37 6.37
CA PRO A 18 14.35 -14.97 7.69
C PRO A 18 13.83 -16.40 7.67
N GLU A 19 13.07 -16.75 6.64
CA GLU A 19 12.46 -18.07 6.46
C GLU A 19 13.12 -18.88 5.34
N GLY A 20 14.30 -18.45 4.87
CA GLY A 20 15.06 -19.08 3.79
C GLY A 20 14.87 -18.40 2.44
N GLU A 21 15.69 -18.79 1.46
CA GLU A 21 15.79 -18.13 0.16
C GLU A 21 14.50 -18.19 -0.67
N SER A 22 13.63 -19.16 -0.40
CA SER A 22 12.35 -19.33 -1.11
C SER A 22 11.28 -18.33 -0.68
N HIS A 23 11.46 -17.65 0.48
CA HIS A 23 10.48 -16.71 1.03
C HIS A 23 11.12 -15.35 1.39
N PRO A 24 11.45 -14.52 0.40
CA PRO A 24 12.00 -13.19 0.64
C PRO A 24 10.98 -12.26 1.30
N HIS A 25 11.45 -11.47 2.27
CA HIS A 25 10.72 -10.35 2.86
C HIS A 25 11.23 -9.05 2.25
N ILE A 26 10.34 -8.26 1.68
CA ILE A 26 10.63 -7.01 0.98
C ILE A 26 9.91 -5.86 1.65
N TYR A 27 10.64 -4.78 1.92
CA TYR A 27 10.10 -3.57 2.50
C TYR A 27 10.03 -2.46 1.46
N ILE A 28 8.85 -1.84 1.32
CA ILE A 28 8.64 -0.62 0.54
C ILE A 28 8.61 0.55 1.51
N LEU A 29 9.54 1.48 1.33
CA LEU A 29 9.67 2.67 2.18
C LEU A 29 9.18 3.91 1.45
N HIS A 30 8.55 4.80 2.20
CA HIS A 30 8.18 6.14 1.76
C HIS A 30 8.84 7.17 2.70
N PRO A 31 10.13 7.54 2.48
CA PRO A 31 10.90 8.40 3.38
C PRO A 31 10.27 9.75 3.73
N PRO A 32 9.53 10.42 2.83
CA PRO A 32 8.86 11.67 3.18
C PRO A 32 7.84 11.56 4.31
N GLY A 33 7.37 10.36 4.63
CA GLY A 33 6.49 10.11 5.78
C GLY A 33 5.06 10.62 5.64
N GLY A 34 4.68 11.15 4.48
CA GLY A 34 3.32 11.61 4.21
C GLY A 34 3.09 12.01 2.77
N ILE A 35 1.85 12.04 2.36
CA ILE A 35 1.36 12.30 1.01
C ILE A 35 0.55 13.60 1.08
N VAL A 36 0.85 14.53 0.20
CA VAL A 36 0.21 15.85 0.14
C VAL A 36 -0.53 16.05 -1.18
N SER A 37 -1.28 17.13 -1.27
CA SER A 37 -2.11 17.44 -2.45
C SER A 37 -1.31 17.38 -3.75
N GLY A 38 -1.82 16.60 -4.71
CA GLY A 38 -1.22 16.40 -6.02
C GLY A 38 -0.15 15.31 -6.09
N ASP A 39 0.20 14.68 -4.96
CA ASP A 39 1.09 13.53 -4.98
C ASP A 39 0.39 12.30 -5.58
N GLU A 40 1.12 11.56 -6.41
CA GLU A 40 0.68 10.29 -6.99
C GLU A 40 1.72 9.21 -6.68
N LEU A 41 1.32 8.18 -5.94
CA LEU A 41 2.14 7.01 -5.65
C LEU A 41 1.64 5.81 -6.46
N ASN A 42 2.53 5.20 -7.24
CA ASN A 42 2.23 4.03 -8.04
C ASN A 42 3.13 2.87 -7.61
N VAL A 43 2.53 1.77 -7.16
CA VAL A 43 3.21 0.55 -6.76
C VAL A 43 2.79 -0.58 -7.68
N ASN A 44 3.75 -1.15 -8.42
CA ASN A 44 3.51 -2.29 -9.29
C ASN A 44 4.30 -3.49 -8.78
N ILE A 45 3.58 -4.55 -8.41
CA ILE A 45 4.14 -5.80 -7.88
C ILE A 45 3.86 -6.92 -8.88
N ARG A 46 4.90 -7.62 -9.30
CA ARG A 46 4.78 -8.80 -10.15
C ARG A 46 5.51 -9.97 -9.54
N ILE A 47 4.76 -11.01 -9.23
CA ILE A 47 5.29 -12.27 -8.73
C ILE A 47 5.38 -13.24 -9.91
N GLY A 48 6.61 -13.66 -10.22
CA GLY A 48 6.86 -14.60 -11.32
C GLY A 48 6.32 -16.01 -11.04
N PRO A 49 6.26 -16.88 -12.05
CA PRO A 49 5.80 -18.25 -11.87
C PRO A 49 6.59 -18.98 -10.78
N GLU A 50 5.90 -19.80 -9.99
CA GLU A 50 6.47 -20.62 -8.91
C GLU A 50 7.23 -19.82 -7.83
N ALA A 51 7.13 -18.49 -7.85
CA ALA A 51 7.76 -17.61 -6.88
C ALA A 51 6.79 -17.24 -5.76
N GLY A 52 7.36 -16.78 -4.64
CA GLY A 52 6.56 -16.25 -3.53
C GLY A 52 7.36 -15.35 -2.63
N GLY A 53 6.69 -14.75 -1.66
CA GLY A 53 7.32 -13.93 -0.64
C GLY A 53 6.35 -12.95 0.02
N LEU A 54 6.89 -12.23 0.99
CA LEU A 54 6.19 -11.22 1.76
C LEU A 54 6.64 -9.83 1.32
N ILE A 55 5.68 -8.95 1.09
CA ILE A 55 5.93 -7.52 0.86
C ILE A 55 5.14 -6.71 1.89
N THR A 56 5.79 -5.75 2.49
CA THR A 56 5.20 -4.92 3.55
C THR A 56 5.76 -3.49 3.51
N THR A 57 5.18 -2.60 4.32
CA THR A 57 5.71 -1.27 4.59
C THR A 57 6.11 -1.17 6.05
N PRO A 58 7.22 -0.52 6.44
CA PRO A 58 7.65 -0.41 7.83
C PRO A 58 6.90 0.67 8.61
N GLY A 59 6.05 1.45 7.96
CA GLY A 59 5.28 2.51 8.58
C GLY A 59 4.01 2.81 7.83
N ALA A 60 3.08 3.47 8.51
CA ALA A 60 1.80 3.89 7.97
C ALA A 60 1.93 4.87 6.81
N SER A 61 1.10 4.69 5.77
CA SER A 61 0.88 5.73 4.76
C SER A 61 0.00 6.83 5.36
N ARG A 62 0.40 8.10 5.20
CA ARG A 62 -0.32 9.23 5.78
C ARG A 62 -0.73 10.21 4.70
N PHE A 63 -2.02 10.46 4.59
CA PHE A 63 -2.60 11.42 3.67
C PHE A 63 -3.04 12.65 4.45
N TYR A 64 -2.36 13.77 4.21
CA TYR A 64 -2.60 15.00 4.94
C TYR A 64 -3.70 15.85 4.33
N ASN A 65 -4.23 16.80 5.11
CA ASN A 65 -5.24 17.76 4.68
C ASN A 65 -4.86 18.41 3.34
N ALA A 66 -5.83 18.49 2.44
CA ALA A 66 -5.71 19.15 1.15
C ALA A 66 -6.25 20.57 1.23
N ALA A 67 -5.51 21.55 0.70
CA ALA A 67 -6.03 22.90 0.58
C ALA A 67 -7.27 22.93 -0.31
N ALA A 68 -8.17 23.88 -0.07
CA ALA A 68 -9.37 24.04 -0.89
C ALA A 68 -9.01 24.22 -2.37
N GLY A 69 -9.61 23.40 -3.24
CA GLY A 69 -9.35 23.42 -4.67
C GLY A 69 -8.02 22.76 -5.10
N ALA A 70 -7.22 22.23 -4.18
CA ALA A 70 -6.00 21.50 -4.52
C ALA A 70 -6.31 20.15 -5.18
N PRO A 71 -5.39 19.60 -6.00
CA PRO A 71 -5.53 18.27 -6.58
C PRO A 71 -5.65 17.18 -5.52
N GLU A 72 -6.30 16.08 -5.88
CA GLU A 72 -6.38 14.88 -5.04
C GLU A 72 -5.02 14.23 -4.85
N GLN A 73 -4.87 13.51 -3.74
CA GLN A 73 -3.75 12.62 -3.47
C GLN A 73 -4.13 11.23 -3.99
N LYS A 74 -3.23 10.58 -4.72
CA LYS A 74 -3.52 9.28 -5.31
C LYS A 74 -2.54 8.22 -4.89
N GLN A 75 -3.05 7.01 -4.61
CA GLN A 75 -2.24 5.83 -4.45
C GLN A 75 -2.85 4.69 -5.27
N THR A 76 -2.08 4.19 -6.21
CA THR A 76 -2.46 3.05 -7.05
C THR A 76 -1.51 1.89 -6.78
N ILE A 77 -2.08 0.74 -6.43
CA ILE A 77 -1.35 -0.50 -6.21
C ILE A 77 -1.86 -1.54 -7.21
N GLU A 78 -0.97 -2.03 -8.05
CA GLU A 78 -1.27 -3.11 -9.00
C GLU A 78 -0.43 -4.33 -8.66
N ILE A 79 -1.10 -5.46 -8.45
CA ILE A 79 -0.49 -6.74 -8.07
C ILE A 79 -0.86 -7.79 -9.13
N GLU A 80 0.15 -8.41 -9.70
CA GLU A 80 0.01 -9.53 -10.62
C GLU A 80 0.74 -10.74 -10.04
N VAL A 81 0.01 -11.84 -9.83
CA VAL A 81 0.57 -13.10 -9.31
C VAL A 81 0.46 -14.16 -10.39
N ALA A 82 1.59 -14.61 -10.87
CA ALA A 82 1.67 -15.59 -11.95
C ALA A 82 1.30 -17.02 -11.47
N GLU A 83 1.29 -17.96 -12.40
CA GLU A 83 0.89 -19.35 -12.16
C GLU A 83 1.73 -20.02 -11.07
N ASN A 84 1.08 -20.76 -10.17
CA ASN A 84 1.67 -21.48 -9.04
C ASN A 84 2.48 -20.58 -8.08
N ALA A 85 2.24 -19.27 -8.11
CA ALA A 85 2.92 -18.30 -7.27
C ALA A 85 2.05 -17.84 -6.10
N TYR A 86 2.66 -17.26 -5.09
CA TYR A 86 1.94 -16.70 -3.96
C TYR A 86 2.54 -15.37 -3.50
N LEU A 87 1.70 -14.51 -2.91
CA LEU A 87 2.12 -13.27 -2.31
C LEU A 87 1.45 -13.06 -0.95
N GLU A 88 2.23 -12.62 0.01
CA GLU A 88 1.76 -12.01 1.24
C GLU A 88 1.97 -10.50 1.14
N TRP A 89 0.87 -9.75 1.08
CA TRP A 89 0.87 -8.29 1.02
C TRP A 89 0.31 -7.72 2.31
N PHE A 90 1.20 -7.29 3.21
CA PHE A 90 0.85 -6.86 4.55
C PHE A 90 1.37 -5.43 4.83
N PRO A 91 0.83 -4.40 4.15
CA PRO A 91 1.20 -3.04 4.45
C PRO A 91 0.76 -2.64 5.85
N MET A 92 1.45 -1.66 6.45
CA MET A 92 0.94 -0.95 7.60
C MET A 92 -0.29 -0.13 7.19
N GLU A 93 -1.02 0.36 8.18
CA GLU A 93 -2.25 1.10 7.97
C GLU A 93 -2.10 2.35 7.09
N THR A 94 -3.17 2.71 6.42
CA THR A 94 -3.33 3.95 5.69
C THR A 94 -4.11 4.93 6.55
N ILE A 95 -3.47 6.02 6.97
CA ILE A 95 -4.09 7.07 7.79
C ILE A 95 -4.53 8.20 6.89
N VAL A 96 -5.82 8.45 6.84
CA VAL A 96 -6.43 9.58 6.11
C VAL A 96 -6.84 10.62 7.13
N PHE A 97 -6.13 11.75 7.17
CA PHE A 97 -6.44 12.84 8.09
C PHE A 97 -7.66 13.63 7.63
N ASP A 98 -8.25 14.34 8.59
CA ASP A 98 -9.38 15.22 8.30
C ASP A 98 -9.05 16.26 7.22
N GLY A 99 -9.95 16.41 6.25
CA GLY A 99 -9.77 17.28 5.10
C GLY A 99 -8.84 16.75 3.99
N ALA A 100 -8.31 15.55 4.11
CA ALA A 100 -7.62 14.90 2.99
C ALA A 100 -8.59 14.56 1.85
N ARG A 101 -8.12 14.63 0.62
CA ARG A 101 -8.87 14.25 -0.59
C ARG A 101 -8.09 13.18 -1.31
N VAL A 102 -8.49 11.94 -1.12
CA VAL A 102 -7.71 10.78 -1.54
C VAL A 102 -8.47 9.88 -2.52
N ASP A 103 -7.71 9.36 -3.48
CA ASP A 103 -8.12 8.28 -4.37
C ASP A 103 -7.18 7.09 -4.13
N LEU A 104 -7.71 6.03 -3.52
CA LEU A 104 -6.99 4.81 -3.20
C LEU A 104 -7.50 3.69 -4.09
N SER A 105 -6.63 3.06 -4.84
CA SER A 105 -6.97 1.95 -5.72
C SER A 105 -5.99 0.80 -5.55
N THR A 106 -6.52 -0.40 -5.28
CA THR A 106 -5.76 -1.65 -5.25
C THR A 106 -6.38 -2.64 -6.22
N LYS A 107 -5.60 -3.10 -7.19
CA LYS A 107 -6.00 -4.10 -8.18
C LYS A 107 -5.12 -5.33 -8.06
N ILE A 108 -5.75 -6.49 -7.89
CA ILE A 108 -5.06 -7.77 -7.77
C ILE A 108 -5.51 -8.69 -8.90
N SER A 109 -4.54 -9.23 -9.64
CA SER A 109 -4.76 -10.18 -10.74
C SER A 109 -4.05 -11.49 -10.43
N LEU A 110 -4.80 -12.58 -10.42
CA LEU A 110 -4.31 -13.91 -10.08
C LEU A 110 -4.37 -14.82 -11.31
N ALA A 111 -3.28 -15.51 -11.60
CA ALA A 111 -3.26 -16.59 -12.59
C ALA A 111 -3.69 -17.93 -11.95
N SER A 112 -3.71 -19.01 -12.76
CA SER A 112 -4.10 -20.35 -12.29
C SER A 112 -3.21 -20.81 -11.13
N ASN A 113 -3.81 -21.44 -10.12
CA ASN A 113 -3.16 -21.97 -8.92
C ASN A 113 -2.30 -20.95 -8.15
N SER A 114 -2.53 -19.66 -8.37
CA SER A 114 -1.87 -18.63 -7.59
C SER A 114 -2.72 -18.23 -6.38
N SER A 115 -2.07 -17.64 -5.38
CA SER A 115 -2.75 -17.17 -4.17
C SER A 115 -2.19 -15.85 -3.67
N VAL A 116 -3.03 -15.09 -2.96
CA VAL A 116 -2.63 -13.90 -2.24
C VAL A 116 -3.24 -13.91 -0.85
N CYS A 117 -2.45 -13.56 0.15
CA CYS A 117 -2.93 -13.20 1.46
C CYS A 117 -2.66 -11.71 1.66
N PHE A 118 -3.70 -10.92 1.93
CA PHE A 118 -3.52 -9.48 2.06
C PHE A 118 -4.49 -8.87 3.06
N TRP A 119 -4.13 -7.71 3.55
CA TRP A 119 -5.04 -6.79 4.22
C TRP A 119 -4.82 -5.35 3.73
N ASP A 120 -5.83 -4.52 3.94
CA ASP A 120 -5.77 -3.07 3.79
C ASP A 120 -6.54 -2.45 4.95
N ILE A 121 -5.81 -1.73 5.80
CA ILE A 121 -6.37 -1.14 7.01
C ILE A 121 -6.40 0.38 6.81
N CYS A 122 -7.60 0.95 6.63
CA CYS A 122 -7.78 2.38 6.47
C CYS A 122 -8.33 3.02 7.74
N CYS A 123 -7.59 3.98 8.28
CA CYS A 123 -7.97 4.79 9.43
C CYS A 123 -8.38 6.18 8.94
N MET A 124 -9.68 6.48 9.02
CA MET A 124 -10.26 7.73 8.50
C MET A 124 -10.60 8.73 9.59
N GLY A 125 -10.56 10.02 9.23
CA GLY A 125 -11.07 11.12 10.05
C GLY A 125 -10.22 11.48 11.25
N LEU A 126 -8.97 11.02 11.30
CA LEU A 126 -8.07 11.44 12.36
C LEU A 126 -7.72 12.92 12.21
N PRO A 127 -7.93 13.75 13.25
CA PRO A 127 -7.49 15.13 13.22
C PRO A 127 -5.95 15.18 13.23
N ALA A 128 -5.38 15.98 12.35
CA ALA A 128 -3.92 16.08 12.22
C ALA A 128 -3.23 16.61 13.49
N VAL A 129 -3.93 17.31 14.37
CA VAL A 129 -3.36 18.02 15.55
C VAL A 129 -4.35 18.15 16.73
N SER A 130 -5.35 17.33 16.92
CA SER A 130 -6.28 17.48 18.04
C SER A 130 -6.55 16.18 18.79
N TYR A 131 -6.34 16.20 20.08
CA TYR A 131 -6.60 15.08 21.00
C TYR A 131 -8.09 14.88 21.37
N THR A 132 -9.03 15.53 20.71
CA THR A 132 -10.44 15.46 21.09
C THR A 132 -11.35 15.33 19.89
N HIS A 133 -12.13 14.26 19.89
CA HIS A 133 -13.31 13.92 19.09
C HIS A 133 -13.06 13.26 17.74
N LEU A 134 -13.13 11.94 17.75
CA LEU A 134 -13.41 11.10 16.58
C LEU A 134 -14.82 11.39 16.06
N ARG A 135 -14.93 11.96 14.88
CA ARG A 135 -16.15 11.88 14.07
C ARG A 135 -15.88 10.85 12.98
N ALA A 136 -16.24 9.61 13.25
CA ALA A 136 -16.28 8.58 12.22
C ALA A 136 -17.48 8.87 11.31
N HIS A 137 -17.22 9.20 10.06
CA HIS A 137 -18.19 9.01 8.99
C HIS A 137 -17.94 7.61 8.45
N GLU A 138 -18.85 6.69 8.74
CA GLU A 138 -18.83 5.35 8.15
C GLU A 138 -19.12 5.49 6.65
N THR A 139 -18.10 5.28 5.83
CA THR A 139 -18.30 4.88 4.45
C THR A 139 -18.12 3.37 4.41
N HIS A 140 -19.21 2.66 4.09
CA HIS A 140 -19.13 1.20 3.92
C HIS A 140 -18.22 0.87 2.73
N PRO A 141 -17.11 0.17 2.93
CA PRO A 141 -16.39 -0.41 1.80
C PRO A 141 -17.24 -1.55 1.24
N ASN A 142 -17.60 -1.47 -0.02
CA ASN A 142 -18.15 -2.62 -0.73
C ASN A 142 -17.03 -3.62 -0.95
N ILE A 143 -16.88 -4.55 -0.02
CA ILE A 143 -16.05 -5.73 -0.20
C ILE A 143 -16.89 -6.72 -1.01
N VAL A 144 -16.54 -6.88 -2.29
CA VAL A 144 -17.05 -7.97 -3.11
C VAL A 144 -16.00 -9.08 -3.05
N CYS A 145 -16.33 -10.16 -2.32
CA CYS A 145 -15.57 -11.41 -2.33
C CYS A 145 -15.91 -12.24 -3.57
#